data_b3541ee9da5db295f96980414f0cb071
#
_entry.id   b3541ee9da5db295f96980414f0cb071
#
_cell.length_a   1.000
_cell.length_b   1.000
_cell.length_c   1.000
_cell.angle_alpha   90.00
_cell.angle_beta   90.00
_cell.angle_gamma   90.00
#
_symmetry.space_group_name_H-M   'P 1'
#
loop_
_entity.id
_entity.type
_entity.pdbx_description
1 polymer ?
#
loop_
_entity_poly.entity_id
_entity_poly.type
_entity_poly.pdbx_seq_one_letter_code
_entity_poly.pdbx_strand_id
1 'polypeptide(L)'
;MSEAGNKRRRIAVHNSPIHGRGVFALRRILKGVRIIEYKGKLITDKEADRRYSRMHANSPHTMLFSLDGGLVIDATRRGNSARWINHSCAPNCEIEEEGHRIFIDARRDIRAGEELTYDYNLQIGEKHTKKAKREHACFCKARRCRGTMLGEEE
;
A
#
# COMPACT_ATOMS: atom_id res chain seq x y z
N MET A 1 22.76 -29.42 4.08
CA MET A 1 21.63 -28.73 3.43
C MET A 1 20.86 -28.00 4.51
N SER A 2 20.95 -26.70 4.53
CA SER A 2 20.21 -25.96 5.53
C SER A 2 18.75 -25.82 5.06
N GLU A 3 17.84 -26.40 5.78
CA GLU A 3 16.40 -26.23 5.57
C GLU A 3 15.94 -24.77 5.72
N ALA A 4 16.81 -23.89 6.18
CA ALA A 4 16.55 -22.46 6.33
C ALA A 4 16.36 -21.71 5.01
N GLY A 5 16.75 -22.31 3.88
CA GLY A 5 16.61 -21.70 2.55
C GLY A 5 15.25 -21.89 1.88
N ASN A 6 14.39 -22.71 2.41
CA ASN A 6 13.12 -23.06 1.80
C ASN A 6 11.91 -22.66 2.63
N LYS A 7 11.96 -21.53 3.30
CA LYS A 7 10.72 -20.84 3.65
C LYS A 7 10.10 -20.43 2.33
N ARG A 8 9.22 -21.27 1.82
CA ARG A 8 8.49 -21.02 0.58
C ARG A 8 8.01 -19.59 0.57
N ARG A 9 8.39 -18.84 -0.45
CA ARG A 9 7.87 -17.50 -0.65
C ARG A 9 6.37 -17.52 -0.50
N ARG A 10 5.84 -16.61 0.31
CA ARG A 10 4.39 -16.45 0.49
C ARG A 10 3.77 -15.57 -0.56
N ILE A 11 4.58 -14.67 -1.11
CA ILE A 11 4.11 -13.61 -2.02
C ILE A 11 5.06 -13.45 -3.21
N ALA A 12 4.50 -12.94 -4.31
CA ALA A 12 5.26 -12.59 -5.51
C ALA A 12 4.69 -11.34 -6.17
N VAL A 13 5.53 -10.64 -6.91
CA VAL A 13 5.15 -9.46 -7.68
C VAL A 13 4.86 -9.86 -9.12
N HIS A 14 3.70 -9.45 -9.63
CA HIS A 14 3.26 -9.66 -11.01
C HIS A 14 2.53 -8.45 -11.53
N ASN A 15 2.21 -8.42 -12.81
CA ASN A 15 1.30 -7.44 -13.37
C ASN A 15 -0.07 -7.57 -12.73
N SER A 16 -0.69 -6.44 -12.41
CA SER A 16 -1.96 -6.38 -11.70
C SER A 16 -3.10 -5.91 -12.61
N PRO A 17 -4.29 -6.54 -12.52
CA PRO A 17 -5.48 -6.01 -13.20
C PRO A 17 -6.00 -4.72 -12.56
N ILE A 18 -5.59 -4.39 -11.34
CA ILE A 18 -5.98 -3.15 -10.67
C ILE A 18 -5.17 -1.97 -11.22
N HIS A 19 -3.85 -2.06 -11.12
CA HIS A 19 -2.94 -1.02 -11.58
C HIS A 19 -1.50 -1.55 -11.61
N GLY A 20 -0.80 -1.32 -12.71
CA GLY A 20 0.61 -1.61 -12.86
C GLY A 20 1.03 -2.99 -12.34
N ARG A 21 1.92 -3.01 -11.37
CA ARG A 21 2.32 -4.21 -10.66
C ARG A 21 1.50 -4.39 -9.39
N GLY A 22 1.39 -5.61 -8.93
CA GLY A 22 0.76 -5.95 -7.67
C GLY A 22 1.50 -7.07 -6.97
N VAL A 23 1.11 -7.34 -5.74
CA VAL A 23 1.65 -8.43 -4.92
C VAL A 23 0.59 -9.48 -4.75
N PHE A 24 0.93 -10.73 -5.02
CA PHE A 24 0.00 -11.86 -5.02
C PHE A 24 0.42 -12.93 -4.02
N ALA A 25 -0.56 -13.52 -3.37
CA ALA A 25 -0.33 -14.67 -2.50
C ALA A 25 0.05 -15.90 -3.35
N LEU A 26 1.17 -16.53 -3.03
CA LEU A 26 1.59 -17.78 -3.67
C LEU A 26 0.96 -19.00 -3.02
N ARG A 27 0.45 -18.82 -1.81
CA ARG A 27 -0.22 -19.86 -1.02
C ARG A 27 -1.22 -19.21 -0.09
N ARG A 28 -2.08 -20.02 0.53
CA ARG A 28 -3.02 -19.52 1.52
C ARG A 28 -2.30 -18.81 2.67
N ILE A 29 -2.80 -17.65 3.03
CA ILE A 29 -2.34 -16.86 4.18
C ILE A 29 -3.51 -16.71 5.13
N LEU A 30 -3.34 -17.12 6.38
CA LEU A 30 -4.41 -17.07 7.35
C LEU A 30 -4.59 -15.66 7.93
N LYS A 31 -5.82 -15.34 8.30
CA LYS A 31 -6.15 -14.12 9.01
C LYS A 31 -5.21 -13.90 10.20
N GLY A 32 -4.72 -12.67 10.37
CA GLY A 32 -3.83 -12.28 11.46
C GLY A 32 -2.34 -12.52 11.20
N VAL A 33 -1.99 -13.19 10.11
CA VAL A 33 -0.57 -13.42 9.76
C VAL A 33 0.06 -12.10 9.34
N ARG A 34 1.18 -11.78 9.96
CA ARG A 34 2.03 -10.66 9.52
C ARG A 34 2.80 -11.08 8.27
N ILE A 35 2.50 -10.41 7.15
CA ILE A 35 2.96 -10.83 5.83
C ILE A 35 4.31 -10.20 5.51
N ILE A 36 4.42 -8.88 5.64
CA ILE A 36 5.60 -8.13 5.24
C ILE A 36 5.63 -6.78 5.96
N GLU A 37 6.82 -6.24 6.16
CA GLU A 37 7.00 -4.85 6.58
C GLU A 37 7.05 -3.94 5.36
N TYR A 38 6.36 -2.79 5.42
CA TYR A 38 6.48 -1.76 4.40
C TYR A 38 7.79 -1.00 4.63
N LYS A 39 8.82 -1.35 3.88
CA LYS A 39 10.16 -0.76 4.03
C LYS A 39 10.38 0.41 3.10
N GLY A 40 11.20 1.34 3.56
CA GLY A 40 11.64 2.49 2.81
C GLY A 40 12.51 3.38 3.67
N LYS A 41 13.00 4.46 3.06
CA LYS A 41 13.77 5.46 3.78
C LYS A 41 12.82 6.34 4.59
N LEU A 42 13.11 6.52 5.87
CA LEU A 42 12.36 7.42 6.74
C LEU A 42 12.81 8.86 6.47
N ILE A 43 11.88 9.71 6.07
CA ILE A 43 12.10 11.12 5.77
C ILE A 43 11.05 11.98 6.48
N THR A 44 11.27 13.30 6.51
CA THR A 44 10.27 14.23 7.04
C THR A 44 9.23 14.59 5.99
N ASP A 45 8.06 15.08 6.42
CA ASP A 45 7.03 15.63 5.52
C ASP A 45 7.62 16.73 4.63
N LYS A 46 8.44 17.61 5.21
CA LYS A 46 9.09 18.69 4.47
C LYS A 46 9.99 18.15 3.36
N GLU A 47 10.73 17.11 3.63
CA GLU A 47 11.59 16.50 2.63
C GLU A 47 10.77 15.78 1.55
N ALA A 48 9.70 15.12 1.93
CA ALA A 48 8.78 14.51 0.98
C ALA A 48 8.17 15.56 0.05
N ASP A 49 7.68 16.67 0.60
CA ASP A 49 7.14 17.78 -0.18
C ASP A 49 8.18 18.37 -1.14
N ARG A 50 9.40 18.58 -0.66
CA ARG A 50 10.49 19.10 -1.48
C ARG A 50 10.86 18.18 -2.63
N ARG A 51 10.87 16.86 -2.42
CA ARG A 51 11.24 15.87 -3.44
C ARG A 51 10.14 15.67 -4.45
N TYR A 52 8.89 15.72 -4.02
CA TYR A 52 7.74 15.28 -4.80
C TYR A 52 6.75 16.39 -5.14
N SER A 53 6.96 17.63 -4.67
CA SER A 53 6.09 18.76 -4.99
C SER A 53 6.03 19.10 -6.47
N ARG A 54 7.07 18.74 -7.23
CA ARG A 54 7.13 18.89 -8.68
C ARG A 54 6.56 17.69 -9.44
N MET A 55 6.27 16.62 -8.73
CA MET A 55 5.64 15.43 -9.28
C MET A 55 4.14 15.61 -9.12
N HIS A 56 3.47 15.99 -10.19
CA HIS A 56 2.04 16.27 -10.17
C HIS A 56 1.19 15.06 -9.82
N ALA A 57 -0.12 15.31 -9.68
CA ALA A 57 -1.17 14.35 -9.40
C ALA A 57 -1.13 13.06 -10.24
N ASN A 58 -0.45 13.07 -11.37
CA ASN A 58 -0.26 11.89 -12.21
C ASN A 58 0.88 10.97 -11.76
N SER A 59 1.66 11.40 -10.79
CA SER A 59 2.73 10.57 -10.24
C SER A 59 2.15 9.61 -9.22
N PRO A 60 2.59 8.34 -9.24
CA PRO A 60 2.11 7.38 -8.25
C PRO A 60 2.65 7.72 -6.87
N HIS A 61 1.92 8.55 -6.13
CA HIS A 61 2.22 8.86 -4.73
C HIS A 61 2.11 7.63 -3.82
N THR A 62 1.79 6.50 -4.41
CA THR A 62 1.56 5.23 -3.76
C THR A 62 2.79 4.59 -3.15
N MET A 63 3.97 5.16 -3.34
CA MET A 63 5.22 4.69 -2.73
C MET A 63 5.65 5.49 -1.51
N LEU A 64 4.82 6.40 -1.05
CA LEU A 64 5.01 7.16 0.18
C LEU A 64 3.99 6.71 1.21
N PHE A 65 4.44 6.45 2.42
CA PHE A 65 3.57 6.09 3.53
C PHE A 65 3.71 7.10 4.65
N SER A 66 2.67 7.88 4.92
CA SER A 66 2.67 8.89 5.98
C SER A 66 2.48 8.26 7.35
N LEU A 67 3.35 8.63 8.27
CA LEU A 67 3.30 8.23 9.67
C LEU A 67 2.81 9.39 10.53
N ASP A 68 2.43 9.08 11.75
CA ASP A 68 2.18 10.13 12.74
C ASP A 68 3.48 10.88 13.05
N GLY A 69 3.36 12.15 13.49
CA GLY A 69 4.50 12.95 13.90
C GLY A 69 5.31 13.59 12.77
N GLY A 70 4.76 13.70 11.57
CA GLY A 70 5.39 14.41 10.46
C GLY A 70 6.50 13.61 9.77
N LEU A 71 6.44 12.29 9.83
CA LEU A 71 7.38 11.39 9.18
C LEU A 71 6.71 10.63 8.02
N VAL A 72 7.51 10.27 7.03
CA VAL A 72 7.07 9.55 5.83
C VAL A 72 8.05 8.44 5.53
N ILE A 73 7.56 7.26 5.17
CA ILE A 73 8.38 6.20 4.59
C ILE A 73 8.37 6.36 3.08
N ASP A 74 9.55 6.59 2.51
CA ASP A 74 9.75 6.67 1.06
C ASP A 74 10.24 5.31 0.53
N ALA A 75 9.33 4.53 -0.02
CA ALA A 75 9.63 3.19 -0.53
C ALA A 75 10.30 3.20 -1.91
N THR A 76 10.49 4.36 -2.54
CA THR A 76 11.32 4.48 -3.75
C THR A 76 12.80 4.27 -3.43
N ARG A 77 13.15 4.41 -2.14
CA ARG A 77 14.50 4.19 -1.63
C ARG A 77 14.48 3.15 -0.52
N ARG A 78 15.32 2.13 -0.62
CA ARG A 78 15.43 1.03 0.35
C ARG A 78 14.10 0.30 0.57
N GLY A 79 13.19 0.38 -0.40
CA GLY A 79 11.91 -0.29 -0.36
C GLY A 79 12.03 -1.78 -0.66
N ASN A 80 10.91 -2.47 -0.47
CA ASN A 80 10.77 -3.89 -0.80
C ASN A 80 9.50 -4.12 -1.61
N SER A 81 9.07 -5.37 -1.74
CA SER A 81 7.88 -5.74 -2.53
C SER A 81 6.60 -5.08 -2.02
N ALA A 82 6.53 -4.68 -0.75
CA ALA A 82 5.33 -4.06 -0.17
C ALA A 82 4.92 -2.79 -0.90
N ARG A 83 5.86 -2.07 -1.51
CA ARG A 83 5.58 -0.86 -2.30
C ARG A 83 4.64 -1.10 -3.48
N TRP A 84 4.55 -2.33 -3.96
CA TRP A 84 3.70 -2.71 -5.10
C TRP A 84 2.31 -3.17 -4.70
N ILE A 85 2.00 -3.23 -3.40
CA ILE A 85 0.66 -3.61 -2.94
C ILE A 85 -0.32 -2.52 -3.35
N ASN A 86 -1.34 -2.89 -4.11
CA ASN A 86 -2.35 -1.96 -4.60
C ASN A 86 -3.43 -1.68 -3.55
N HIS A 87 -4.15 -0.58 -3.77
CA HIS A 87 -5.31 -0.20 -2.97
C HIS A 87 -6.54 -1.02 -3.34
N SER A 88 -7.37 -1.32 -2.35
CA SER A 88 -8.77 -1.73 -2.54
C SER A 88 -9.66 -1.09 -1.48
N CYS A 89 -10.88 -0.77 -1.89
CA CYS A 89 -11.93 -0.33 -0.96
C CYS A 89 -12.52 -1.49 -0.15
N ALA A 90 -12.24 -2.73 -0.55
CA ALA A 90 -12.57 -3.96 0.18
C ALA A 90 -11.31 -4.82 0.33
N PRO A 91 -10.35 -4.37 1.16
CA PRO A 91 -9.02 -4.96 1.20
C PRO A 91 -8.99 -6.30 1.96
N ASN A 92 -8.00 -7.12 1.63
CA ASN A 92 -7.71 -8.35 2.35
C ASN A 92 -6.54 -8.20 3.35
N CYS A 93 -5.89 -7.06 3.35
CA CYS A 93 -4.83 -6.73 4.30
C CYS A 93 -5.17 -5.48 5.09
N GLU A 94 -4.50 -5.31 6.21
CA GLU A 94 -4.59 -4.14 7.07
C GLU A 94 -3.20 -3.69 7.50
N ILE A 95 -3.12 -2.45 7.94
CA ILE A 95 -1.90 -1.80 8.35
C ILE A 95 -1.79 -1.81 9.86
N GLU A 96 -0.64 -2.24 10.37
CA GLU A 96 -0.25 -2.09 11.77
C GLU A 96 0.98 -1.21 11.88
N GLU A 97 0.86 -0.13 12.63
CA GLU A 97 1.97 0.77 12.94
C GLU A 97 2.55 0.43 14.31
N GLU A 98 3.86 0.19 14.34
CA GLU A 98 4.61 -0.04 15.57
C GLU A 98 5.85 0.85 15.60
N GLY A 99 5.80 1.93 16.41
CA GLY A 99 6.83 2.96 16.38
C GLY A 99 6.83 3.65 15.01
N HIS A 100 7.96 3.67 14.33
CA HIS A 100 8.08 4.21 12.97
C HIS A 100 8.12 3.10 11.90
N ARG A 101 7.57 1.94 12.22
CA ARG A 101 7.54 0.78 11.33
C ARG A 101 6.10 0.46 10.95
N ILE A 102 5.91 0.10 9.70
CA ILE A 102 4.61 -0.27 9.15
C ILE A 102 4.63 -1.72 8.72
N PHE A 103 3.66 -2.49 9.20
CA PHE A 103 3.50 -3.89 8.88
C PHE A 103 2.17 -4.11 8.13
N ILE A 104 2.21 -5.03 7.18
CA ILE A 104 1.05 -5.46 6.41
C ILE A 104 0.62 -6.82 6.95
N ASP A 105 -0.57 -6.87 7.54
CA ASP A 105 -1.13 -8.07 8.15
C ASP A 105 -2.35 -8.55 7.35
N ALA A 106 -2.60 -9.85 7.33
CA ALA A 106 -3.80 -10.39 6.71
C ALA A 106 -5.03 -10.05 7.56
N ARG A 107 -5.98 -9.34 6.97
CA ARG A 107 -7.24 -8.94 7.59
C ARG A 107 -8.28 -10.07 7.61
N ARG A 108 -8.16 -10.98 6.65
CA ARG A 108 -8.94 -12.20 6.50
C ARG A 108 -8.06 -13.28 5.92
N ASP A 109 -8.58 -14.49 5.81
CA ASP A 109 -7.89 -15.54 5.06
C ASP A 109 -7.75 -15.12 3.59
N ILE A 110 -6.57 -15.30 3.05
CA ILE A 110 -6.22 -14.96 1.65
C ILE A 110 -5.92 -16.28 0.92
N ARG A 111 -6.55 -16.48 -0.22
CA ARG A 111 -6.32 -17.67 -1.05
C ARG A 111 -5.06 -17.53 -1.90
N ALA A 112 -4.45 -18.66 -2.22
CA ALA A 112 -3.39 -18.66 -3.24
C ALA A 112 -3.91 -18.03 -4.54
N GLY A 113 -3.11 -17.14 -5.13
CA GLY A 113 -3.46 -16.41 -6.34
C GLY A 113 -4.19 -15.08 -6.12
N GLU A 114 -4.70 -14.81 -4.93
CA GLU A 114 -5.31 -13.50 -4.65
C GLU A 114 -4.26 -12.40 -4.61
N GLU A 115 -4.62 -11.25 -5.14
CA GLU A 115 -3.83 -10.04 -5.00
C GLU A 115 -3.98 -9.46 -3.60
N LEU A 116 -2.85 -9.12 -2.96
CA LEU A 116 -2.86 -8.43 -1.68
C LEU A 116 -3.25 -6.97 -1.90
N THR A 117 -4.13 -6.47 -1.05
CA THR A 117 -4.58 -5.08 -1.08
C THR A 117 -4.77 -4.54 0.32
N TYR A 118 -4.58 -3.24 0.49
CA TYR A 118 -5.02 -2.53 1.69
C TYR A 118 -5.67 -1.21 1.31
N ASP A 119 -6.46 -0.65 2.21
CA ASP A 119 -7.04 0.67 1.99
C ASP A 119 -5.96 1.73 2.24
N TYR A 120 -5.58 2.44 1.21
CA TYR A 120 -4.59 3.50 1.31
C TYR A 120 -5.05 4.65 2.19
N ASN A 121 -6.37 4.89 2.26
CA ASN A 121 -6.94 5.95 3.06
C ASN A 121 -6.20 7.28 2.84
N LEU A 122 -5.96 7.63 1.59
CA LEU A 122 -5.15 8.79 1.24
C LEU A 122 -5.78 10.07 1.77
N GLN A 123 -4.95 10.90 2.38
CA GLN A 123 -5.30 12.23 2.86
C GLN A 123 -4.50 13.27 2.07
N ILE A 124 -5.18 14.26 1.53
CA ILE A 124 -4.56 15.30 0.70
C ILE A 124 -4.47 16.67 1.37
N GLY A 125 -4.96 16.78 2.62
CA GLY A 125 -4.89 18.01 3.41
C GLY A 125 -5.77 19.15 2.89
N GLU A 126 -6.65 18.88 1.94
CA GLU A 126 -7.57 19.85 1.33
C GLU A 126 -8.91 19.17 1.05
N LYS A 127 -9.89 19.96 0.60
CA LYS A 127 -11.22 19.41 0.28
C LYS A 127 -11.16 18.37 -0.83
N HIS A 128 -11.92 17.29 -0.64
CA HIS A 128 -12.04 16.20 -1.63
C HIS A 128 -13.02 16.61 -2.73
N THR A 129 -12.56 17.45 -3.65
CA THR A 129 -13.33 17.85 -4.83
C THR A 129 -13.55 16.69 -5.78
N LYS A 130 -14.50 16.82 -6.70
CA LYS A 130 -14.69 15.84 -7.79
C LYS A 130 -13.40 15.62 -8.60
N LYS A 131 -12.65 16.70 -8.82
CA LYS A 131 -11.35 16.65 -9.52
C LYS A 131 -10.33 15.83 -8.71
N ALA A 132 -10.17 16.11 -7.40
CA ALA A 132 -9.26 15.39 -6.54
C ALA A 132 -9.61 13.89 -6.48
N LYS A 133 -10.89 13.55 -6.38
CA LYS A 133 -11.35 12.17 -6.38
C LYS A 133 -11.01 11.45 -7.69
N ARG A 134 -11.13 12.15 -8.84
CA ARG A 134 -10.75 11.58 -10.15
C ARG A 134 -9.25 11.40 -10.31
N GLU A 135 -8.46 12.34 -9.79
CA GLU A 135 -6.99 12.25 -9.82
C GLU A 135 -6.46 11.07 -8.99
N HIS A 136 -7.24 10.66 -7.99
CA HIS A 136 -6.95 9.50 -7.14
C HIS A 136 -7.97 8.38 -7.36
N ALA A 137 -8.37 8.17 -8.61
CA ALA A 137 -9.39 7.17 -8.96
C ALA A 137 -8.98 5.76 -8.51
N CYS A 138 -9.96 5.01 -8.03
CA CYS A 138 -9.79 3.62 -7.63
C CYS A 138 -10.29 2.67 -8.71
N PHE A 139 -9.52 1.64 -9.00
CA PHE A 139 -9.82 0.61 -9.98
C PHE A 139 -9.88 -0.79 -9.35
N CYS A 140 -10.19 -0.86 -8.04
CA CYS A 140 -10.19 -2.13 -7.31
C CYS A 140 -11.32 -3.08 -7.74
N LYS A 141 -12.34 -2.59 -8.44
CA LYS A 141 -13.52 -3.34 -8.89
C LYS A 141 -14.31 -4.02 -7.77
N ALA A 142 -14.13 -3.59 -6.53
CA ALA A 142 -14.92 -4.08 -5.41
C ALA A 142 -16.39 -3.66 -5.58
N ARG A 143 -17.30 -4.49 -5.07
CA ARG A 143 -18.76 -4.23 -5.16
C ARG A 143 -19.14 -2.88 -4.55
N ARG A 144 -18.47 -2.48 -3.46
CA ARG A 144 -18.68 -1.20 -2.77
C ARG A 144 -17.49 -0.27 -2.95
N CYS A 145 -16.91 -0.25 -4.15
CA CYS A 145 -15.82 0.66 -4.47
C CYS A 145 -16.27 2.11 -4.30
N ARG A 146 -15.46 2.89 -3.56
CA ARG A 146 -15.71 4.33 -3.38
C ARG A 146 -15.45 5.15 -4.65
N GLY A 147 -14.80 4.55 -5.66
CA GLY A 147 -14.37 5.23 -6.88
C GLY A 147 -13.11 6.05 -6.71
N THR A 148 -12.59 6.19 -5.50
CA THR A 148 -11.37 6.92 -5.20
C THR A 148 -10.57 6.25 -4.09
N MET A 149 -9.25 6.41 -4.14
CA MET A 149 -8.34 5.95 -3.08
C MET A 149 -8.30 6.93 -1.89
N LEU A 150 -8.93 8.10 -2.01
CA LEU A 150 -9.01 9.05 -0.90
C LEU A 150 -9.83 8.47 0.24
N GLY A 151 -9.36 8.68 1.46
CA GLY A 151 -10.10 8.37 2.68
C GLY A 151 -11.22 9.36 2.93
N GLU A 152 -11.82 9.26 4.10
CA GLU A 152 -12.83 10.24 4.54
C GLU A 152 -12.18 11.62 4.70
N GLU A 153 -12.94 12.65 4.36
CA GLU A 153 -12.52 14.04 4.55
C GLU A 153 -12.54 14.36 6.04
N GLU A 154 -11.43 14.88 6.58
CA GLU A 154 -11.33 15.33 7.96
C GLU A 154 -12.01 16.70 8.18
#